data_c4b2bb8c673ea41715d34311c95bc168
#
_entry.id   c4b2bb8c673ea41715d34311c95bc168
#
_cell.length_a   1.000
_cell.length_b   1.000
_cell.length_c   1.000
_cell.angle_alpha   90.00
_cell.angle_beta   90.00
_cell.angle_gamma   90.00
#
_symmetry.space_group_name_H-M   'P 1'
#
loop_
_entity.id
_entity.type
_entity.pdbx_description
1 polymer ?
#
loop_
_entity_poly.entity_id
_entity_poly.type
_entity_poly.pdbx_seq_one_letter_code
_entity_poly.pdbx_strand_id
1 'polypeptide(L)'
;MGIDPHIIRAWLTARSLARGLPAPIADRGALRVDTQSDGEIQRWVFAEVNAQLRELGCSLDTPGYLLKLCGSASDLRAALPLAWQLHAPAYFMAGPCTAARQPLPPGYTAALTQNGPVVQVRLTTAAGELVASGFAAETEHAFIYDRIVTDPAHRRRGLGRAMMSLLGQAKQKRTAPELLVVTPDGRALYERLGWQTISPYSTASIPDARPPG
;
A
#
# COMPACT_ATOMS: atom_id res chain seq x y z
N MET A 1 16.55 10.76 7.74
CA MET A 1 16.85 9.39 8.23
C MET A 1 15.91 8.47 7.49
N GLY A 2 16.43 7.58 6.67
CA GLY A 2 15.64 6.64 5.86
C GLY A 2 14.92 5.61 6.74
N ILE A 3 13.94 4.94 6.19
CA ILE A 3 13.26 3.81 6.83
C ILE A 3 14.15 2.56 6.75
N ASP A 4 14.04 1.68 7.75
CA ASP A 4 14.75 0.38 7.75
C ASP A 4 14.39 -0.43 6.47
N PRO A 5 15.37 -0.79 5.63
CA PRO A 5 15.14 -1.58 4.42
C PRO A 5 14.49 -2.94 4.68
N HIS A 6 14.67 -3.53 5.87
CA HIS A 6 14.02 -4.78 6.24
C HIS A 6 12.51 -4.62 6.38
N ILE A 7 12.03 -3.50 6.90
CA ILE A 7 10.60 -3.18 6.99
C ILE A 7 10.00 -3.05 5.60
N ILE A 8 10.69 -2.36 4.68
CA ILE A 8 10.22 -2.22 3.29
C ILE A 8 10.15 -3.58 2.62
N ARG A 9 11.17 -4.42 2.77
CA ARG A 9 11.20 -5.78 2.20
C ARG A 9 10.05 -6.63 2.74
N ALA A 10 9.85 -6.63 4.06
CA ALA A 10 8.77 -7.38 4.71
C ALA A 10 7.40 -6.95 4.19
N TRP A 11 7.14 -5.63 4.16
CA TRP A 11 5.90 -5.06 3.63
C TRP A 11 5.71 -5.38 2.15
N LEU A 12 6.73 -5.18 1.31
CA LEU A 12 6.60 -5.35 -0.14
C LEU A 12 6.42 -6.81 -0.53
N THR A 13 7.05 -7.74 0.21
CA THR A 13 6.84 -9.19 0.04
C THR A 13 5.39 -9.58 0.34
N ALA A 14 4.86 -9.17 1.49
CA ALA A 14 3.46 -9.45 1.85
C ALA A 14 2.48 -8.78 0.87
N ARG A 15 2.80 -7.56 0.41
CA ARG A 15 1.99 -6.83 -0.58
C ARG A 15 2.00 -7.51 -1.96
N SER A 16 3.12 -8.04 -2.39
CA SER A 16 3.20 -8.84 -3.62
C SER A 16 2.30 -10.07 -3.53
N LEU A 17 2.33 -10.81 -2.41
CA LEU A 17 1.42 -11.94 -2.15
C LEU A 17 -0.06 -11.50 -2.23
N ALA A 18 -0.44 -10.41 -1.54
CA ALA A 18 -1.81 -9.91 -1.56
C ALA A 18 -2.32 -9.55 -2.96
N ARG A 19 -1.42 -9.33 -3.90
CA ARG A 19 -1.70 -8.92 -5.28
C ARG A 19 -1.44 -10.02 -6.31
N GLY A 20 -0.99 -11.20 -5.89
CA GLY A 20 -0.61 -12.27 -6.82
C GLY A 20 0.59 -11.91 -7.71
N LEU A 21 1.47 -11.03 -7.21
CA LEU A 21 2.66 -10.58 -7.92
C LEU A 21 3.90 -11.38 -7.49
N PRO A 22 4.95 -11.42 -8.31
CA PRO A 22 6.23 -12.00 -7.94
C PRO A 22 6.82 -11.37 -6.67
N ALA A 23 7.62 -12.14 -5.95
CA ALA A 23 8.35 -11.62 -4.80
C ALA A 23 9.32 -10.49 -5.23
N PRO A 24 9.51 -9.47 -4.38
CA PRO A 24 10.44 -8.40 -4.67
C PRO A 24 11.88 -8.92 -4.69
N ILE A 25 12.65 -8.46 -5.66
CA ILE A 25 14.09 -8.75 -5.78
C ILE A 25 14.92 -7.49 -5.50
N ALA A 26 16.14 -7.67 -5.00
CA ALA A 26 17.08 -6.57 -4.85
C ALA A 26 17.61 -6.18 -6.25
N ASP A 27 17.47 -4.91 -6.60
CA ASP A 27 17.92 -4.38 -7.87
C ASP A 27 18.27 -2.89 -7.74
N ARG A 28 19.46 -2.50 -8.17
CA ARG A 28 19.94 -1.10 -8.21
C ARG A 28 19.71 -0.33 -6.90
N GLY A 29 20.05 -0.92 -5.78
CA GLY A 29 19.91 -0.29 -4.46
C GLY A 29 18.46 -0.12 -3.97
N ALA A 30 17.51 -0.78 -4.62
CA ALA A 30 16.08 -0.80 -4.31
C ALA A 30 15.52 -2.22 -4.25
N LEU A 31 14.23 -2.32 -3.99
CA LEU A 31 13.44 -3.54 -4.21
C LEU A 31 12.58 -3.37 -5.47
N ARG A 32 12.78 -4.25 -6.45
CA ARG A 32 12.01 -4.28 -7.69
C ARG A 32 10.90 -5.32 -7.60
N VAL A 33 9.74 -4.99 -8.14
CA VAL A 33 8.63 -5.90 -8.39
C VAL A 33 8.24 -5.81 -9.86
N ASP A 34 8.20 -6.93 -10.54
CA ASP A 34 7.73 -7.07 -11.91
C ASP A 34 6.19 -7.24 -11.87
N THR A 35 5.45 -6.22 -12.29
CA THR A 35 3.99 -6.19 -12.16
C THR A 35 3.29 -6.67 -13.43
N GLN A 36 3.85 -6.37 -14.59
CA GLN A 36 3.34 -6.75 -15.91
C GLN A 36 1.84 -6.49 -16.09
N SER A 37 1.35 -5.39 -15.48
CA SER A 37 -0.04 -4.96 -15.57
C SER A 37 -0.19 -3.78 -16.51
N ASP A 38 -1.43 -3.53 -16.97
CA ASP A 38 -1.73 -2.35 -17.76
C ASP A 38 -1.32 -1.07 -17.03
N GLY A 39 -0.47 -0.26 -17.65
CA GLY A 39 0.07 0.98 -17.09
C GLY A 39 1.18 0.83 -16.05
N GLU A 40 1.56 -0.40 -15.65
CA GLU A 40 2.70 -0.62 -14.77
C GLU A 40 3.43 -1.93 -15.10
N ILE A 41 4.60 -1.82 -15.72
CA ILE A 41 5.45 -2.97 -16.07
C ILE A 41 6.29 -3.41 -14.86
N GLN A 42 6.94 -2.43 -14.23
CA GLN A 42 7.83 -2.65 -13.08
C GLN A 42 7.77 -1.47 -12.11
N ARG A 43 8.07 -1.75 -10.84
CA ARG A 43 8.29 -0.71 -9.81
C ARG A 43 9.55 -0.99 -9.03
N TRP A 44 10.24 0.09 -8.67
CA TRP A 44 11.33 0.06 -7.70
C TRP A 44 10.92 0.85 -6.46
N VAL A 45 11.20 0.31 -5.29
CA VAL A 45 10.94 0.95 -4.00
C VAL A 45 12.27 1.18 -3.29
N PHE A 46 12.62 2.46 -3.13
CA PHE A 46 13.83 2.92 -2.48
C PHE A 46 13.57 3.28 -1.02
N ALA A 47 14.48 2.91 -0.12
CA ALA A 47 14.43 3.29 1.29
C ALA A 47 14.80 4.76 1.51
N GLU A 48 15.69 5.28 0.66
CA GLU A 48 16.21 6.66 0.70
C GLU A 48 16.70 7.08 -0.69
N VAL A 49 16.96 8.36 -0.86
CA VAL A 49 17.59 8.87 -2.09
C VAL A 49 19.05 8.43 -2.14
N ASN A 50 19.43 7.78 -3.23
CA ASN A 50 20.80 7.33 -3.48
C ASN A 50 21.22 7.60 -4.94
N ALA A 51 22.45 7.25 -5.30
CA ALA A 51 22.98 7.44 -6.66
C ALA A 51 22.19 6.58 -7.68
N GLN A 52 21.85 5.36 -7.31
CA GLN A 52 21.16 4.40 -8.17
C GLN A 52 19.73 4.86 -8.54
N LEU A 53 19.04 5.56 -7.62
CA LEU A 53 17.74 6.18 -7.94
C LEU A 53 17.88 7.21 -9.06
N ARG A 54 18.93 8.06 -9.00
CA ARG A 54 19.20 9.07 -10.03
C ARG A 54 19.59 8.45 -11.37
N GLU A 55 20.49 7.46 -11.33
CA GLU A 55 20.92 6.71 -12.52
C GLU A 55 19.72 6.01 -13.20
N LEU A 56 18.88 5.34 -12.41
CA LEU A 56 17.69 4.67 -12.90
C LEU A 56 16.69 5.67 -13.49
N GLY A 57 16.48 6.81 -12.82
CA GLY A 57 15.63 7.88 -13.31
C GLY A 57 16.09 8.49 -14.64
N CYS A 58 17.41 8.55 -14.86
CA CYS A 58 17.97 9.01 -16.13
C CYS A 58 17.95 7.93 -17.25
N SER A 59 17.94 6.65 -16.87
CA SER A 59 18.00 5.54 -17.86
C SER A 59 16.63 5.11 -18.37
N LEU A 60 15.55 5.47 -17.69
CA LEU A 60 14.18 5.15 -18.08
C LEU A 60 13.55 6.40 -18.72
N ASP A 61 13.04 6.26 -19.94
CA ASP A 61 12.44 7.32 -20.74
C ASP A 61 11.03 6.98 -21.26
N THR A 62 10.51 5.81 -20.92
CA THR A 62 9.22 5.29 -21.38
C THR A 62 8.24 5.11 -20.23
N PRO A 63 6.91 5.19 -20.50
CA PRO A 63 5.86 4.89 -19.52
C PRO A 63 5.89 3.44 -19.02
N GLY A 64 5.16 3.18 -17.94
CA GLY A 64 5.02 1.85 -17.37
C GLY A 64 6.01 1.52 -16.24
N TYR A 65 6.97 2.39 -15.97
CA TYR A 65 7.92 2.24 -14.87
C TYR A 65 7.60 3.20 -13.73
N LEU A 66 7.58 2.69 -12.49
CA LEU A 66 7.32 3.50 -11.30
C LEU A 66 8.54 3.51 -10.37
N LEU A 67 9.00 4.69 -10.05
CA LEU A 67 9.99 4.92 -9.00
C LEU A 67 9.30 5.40 -7.73
N LYS A 68 9.51 4.67 -6.64
CA LYS A 68 8.87 4.91 -5.35
C LYS A 68 9.94 5.11 -4.30
N LEU A 69 9.72 6.10 -3.42
CA LEU A 69 10.64 6.48 -2.38
C LEU A 69 9.93 6.48 -1.02
N CYS A 70 10.50 5.82 -0.03
CA CYS A 70 10.16 6.05 1.38
C CYS A 70 10.84 7.35 1.82
N GLY A 71 10.26 8.48 1.41
CA GLY A 71 10.77 9.82 1.58
C GLY A 71 9.82 10.86 0.99
N SER A 72 10.20 12.14 1.08
CA SER A 72 9.35 13.24 0.64
C SER A 72 9.23 13.33 -0.89
N ALA A 73 8.13 13.93 -1.35
CA ALA A 73 7.92 14.21 -2.76
C ALA A 73 8.97 15.20 -3.32
N SER A 74 9.44 16.14 -2.49
CA SER A 74 10.51 17.07 -2.85
C SER A 74 11.84 16.35 -3.07
N ASP A 75 12.18 15.37 -2.22
CA ASP A 75 13.41 14.60 -2.38
C ASP A 75 13.37 13.75 -3.65
N LEU A 76 12.23 13.10 -3.91
CA LEU A 76 12.03 12.32 -5.14
C LEU A 76 12.08 13.22 -6.38
N ARG A 77 11.43 14.41 -6.33
CA ARG A 77 11.47 15.39 -7.43
C ARG A 77 12.90 15.86 -7.73
N ALA A 78 13.68 16.16 -6.70
CA ALA A 78 15.06 16.60 -6.84
C ALA A 78 16.01 15.51 -7.39
N ALA A 79 15.63 14.25 -7.24
CA ALA A 79 16.43 13.12 -7.71
C ALA A 79 16.16 12.72 -9.16
N LEU A 80 15.05 13.19 -9.78
CA LEU A 80 14.58 12.71 -11.07
C LEU A 80 14.58 13.81 -12.15
N PRO A 81 14.79 13.46 -13.44
CA PRO A 81 14.59 14.36 -14.57
C PRO A 81 13.17 14.92 -14.65
N LEU A 82 13.01 16.05 -15.35
CA LEU A 82 11.71 16.76 -15.47
C LEU A 82 10.60 15.94 -16.12
N ALA A 83 10.95 14.97 -16.96
CA ALA A 83 9.98 14.07 -17.62
C ALA A 83 9.17 13.23 -16.62
N TRP A 84 9.70 12.99 -15.41
CA TRP A 84 9.00 12.26 -14.37
C TRP A 84 7.94 13.14 -13.70
N GLN A 85 6.71 12.64 -13.57
CA GLN A 85 5.62 13.28 -12.84
C GLN A 85 5.40 12.61 -11.49
N LEU A 86 5.25 13.42 -10.46
CA LEU A 86 4.91 12.93 -9.13
C LEU A 86 3.43 12.60 -9.06
N HIS A 87 3.10 11.49 -8.42
CA HIS A 87 1.74 11.13 -8.07
C HIS A 87 1.27 11.86 -6.80
N ALA A 88 -0.03 11.73 -6.49
CA ALA A 88 -0.57 12.19 -5.23
C ALA A 88 0.23 11.61 -4.04
N PRO A 89 0.43 12.38 -2.97
CA PRO A 89 1.20 11.96 -1.81
C PRO A 89 0.57 10.75 -1.13
N ALA A 90 1.42 9.93 -0.51
CA ALA A 90 1.01 8.82 0.32
C ALA A 90 1.90 8.74 1.57
N TYR A 91 1.51 7.88 2.52
CA TYR A 91 2.21 7.71 3.79
C TYR A 91 2.38 6.24 4.09
N PHE A 92 3.59 5.85 4.45
CA PHE A 92 3.87 4.52 4.97
C PHE A 92 3.66 4.55 6.47
N MET A 93 2.81 3.66 6.96
CA MET A 93 2.39 3.64 8.36
C MET A 93 2.62 2.27 8.99
N ALA A 94 2.94 2.29 10.29
CA ALA A 94 2.98 1.10 11.13
C ALA A 94 1.80 1.13 12.12
N GLY A 95 1.18 -0.02 12.31
CA GLY A 95 0.03 -0.20 13.20
C GLY A 95 0.42 -0.44 14.65
N PRO A 96 -0.52 -0.26 15.58
CA PRO A 96 -0.37 -0.66 16.96
C PRO A 96 -0.31 -2.20 17.05
N CYS A 97 0.47 -2.72 17.97
CA CYS A 97 0.58 -4.17 18.21
C CYS A 97 -0.75 -4.85 18.58
N THR A 98 -1.75 -4.08 18.97
CA THR A 98 -3.07 -4.55 19.38
C THR A 98 -4.14 -3.60 18.83
N ALA A 99 -4.86 -4.00 17.79
CA ALA A 99 -6.03 -3.27 17.34
C ALA A 99 -7.26 -3.63 18.19
N ALA A 100 -7.98 -2.61 18.67
CA ALA A 100 -9.25 -2.82 19.35
C ALA A 100 -10.29 -3.41 18.37
N ARG A 101 -11.01 -4.46 18.79
CA ARG A 101 -12.12 -5.02 18.01
C ARG A 101 -13.21 -3.97 17.81
N GLN A 102 -13.64 -3.81 16.58
CA GLN A 102 -14.71 -2.89 16.21
C GLN A 102 -15.89 -3.70 15.63
N PRO A 103 -17.11 -3.54 16.17
CA PRO A 103 -18.26 -4.23 15.61
C PRO A 103 -18.60 -3.72 14.21
N LEU A 104 -19.18 -4.58 13.41
CA LEU A 104 -19.75 -4.17 12.13
C LEU A 104 -21.00 -3.31 12.40
N PRO A 105 -21.13 -2.15 11.76
CA PRO A 105 -22.33 -1.32 11.93
C PRO A 105 -23.62 -2.05 11.49
N PRO A 106 -24.78 -1.73 12.09
CA PRO A 106 -26.06 -2.30 11.69
C PRO A 106 -26.37 -2.07 10.21
N GLY A 107 -27.07 -3.03 9.59
CA GLY A 107 -27.45 -2.96 8.18
C GLY A 107 -26.39 -3.41 7.19
N TYR A 108 -25.26 -3.88 7.67
CA TYR A 108 -24.18 -4.43 6.83
C TYR A 108 -23.87 -5.87 7.23
N THR A 109 -23.41 -6.64 6.26
CA THR A 109 -22.89 -8.01 6.44
C THR A 109 -21.46 -8.09 5.96
N ALA A 110 -20.70 -9.04 6.52
CA ALA A 110 -19.30 -9.26 6.16
C ALA A 110 -19.10 -10.68 5.66
N ALA A 111 -18.41 -10.82 4.54
CA ALA A 111 -17.90 -12.09 4.04
C ALA A 111 -16.37 -12.05 4.07
N LEU A 112 -15.76 -13.09 4.66
CA LEU A 112 -14.33 -13.28 4.72
C LEU A 112 -13.96 -14.49 3.88
N THR A 113 -12.98 -14.32 2.99
CA THR A 113 -12.39 -15.39 2.19
C THR A 113 -10.89 -15.42 2.45
N GLN A 114 -10.37 -16.61 2.73
CA GLN A 114 -8.94 -16.80 2.95
C GLN A 114 -8.36 -17.74 1.88
N ASN A 115 -7.26 -17.34 1.29
CA ASN A 115 -6.50 -18.17 0.35
C ASN A 115 -5.01 -18.15 0.77
N GLY A 116 -4.60 -19.21 1.44
CA GLY A 116 -3.27 -19.29 2.04
C GLY A 116 -3.01 -18.11 2.99
N PRO A 117 -1.94 -17.32 2.78
CA PRO A 117 -1.59 -16.19 3.62
C PRO A 117 -2.42 -14.93 3.33
N VAL A 118 -3.29 -14.94 2.34
CA VAL A 118 -4.07 -13.77 1.90
C VAL A 118 -5.52 -13.89 2.36
N VAL A 119 -6.02 -12.82 2.97
CA VAL A 119 -7.40 -12.68 3.42
C VAL A 119 -8.05 -11.53 2.68
N GLN A 120 -9.26 -11.75 2.20
CA GLN A 120 -10.14 -10.72 1.66
C GLN A 120 -11.38 -10.58 2.54
N VAL A 121 -11.77 -9.36 2.84
CA VAL A 121 -13.05 -9.04 3.46
C VAL A 121 -13.87 -8.19 2.48
N ARG A 122 -15.16 -8.53 2.37
CA ARG A 122 -16.16 -7.78 1.61
C ARG A 122 -17.30 -7.41 2.54
N LEU A 123 -17.70 -6.15 2.53
CA LEU A 123 -18.88 -5.67 3.26
C LEU A 123 -19.98 -5.34 2.28
N THR A 124 -21.20 -5.84 2.57
CA THR A 124 -22.37 -5.62 1.73
C THR A 124 -23.53 -5.06 2.55
N THR A 125 -24.44 -4.36 1.89
CA THR A 125 -25.74 -3.99 2.46
C THR A 125 -26.63 -5.22 2.63
N ALA A 126 -27.76 -5.07 3.31
CA ALA A 126 -28.80 -6.13 3.38
C ALA A 126 -29.34 -6.51 2.00
N ALA A 127 -29.28 -5.61 1.01
CA ALA A 127 -29.68 -5.88 -0.38
C ALA A 127 -28.57 -6.58 -1.20
N GLY A 128 -27.40 -6.88 -0.59
CA GLY A 128 -26.28 -7.55 -1.27
C GLY A 128 -25.34 -6.63 -2.04
N GLU A 129 -25.53 -5.30 -1.99
CA GLU A 129 -24.66 -4.35 -2.66
C GLU A 129 -23.28 -4.28 -1.97
N LEU A 130 -22.18 -4.39 -2.73
CA LEU A 130 -20.82 -4.26 -2.23
C LEU A 130 -20.50 -2.79 -1.91
N VAL A 131 -20.22 -2.50 -0.64
CA VAL A 131 -19.98 -1.13 -0.15
C VAL A 131 -18.56 -0.91 0.40
N ALA A 132 -17.85 -1.98 0.73
CA ALA A 132 -16.44 -1.89 1.07
C ALA A 132 -15.73 -3.22 0.82
N SER A 133 -14.45 -3.15 0.53
CA SER A 133 -13.59 -4.31 0.42
C SER A 133 -12.17 -3.99 0.89
N GLY A 134 -11.43 -5.02 1.27
CA GLY A 134 -10.04 -4.89 1.66
C GLY A 134 -9.34 -6.24 1.68
N PHE A 135 -8.03 -6.18 1.68
CA PHE A 135 -7.16 -7.35 1.72
C PHE A 135 -6.16 -7.22 2.87
N ALA A 136 -5.77 -8.35 3.41
CA ALA A 136 -4.60 -8.48 4.27
C ALA A 136 -3.75 -9.65 3.78
N ALA A 137 -2.46 -9.60 4.04
CA ALA A 137 -1.58 -10.74 3.84
C ALA A 137 -0.57 -10.84 4.99
N GLU A 138 -0.28 -12.04 5.40
CA GLU A 138 0.68 -12.34 6.45
C GLU A 138 1.87 -13.10 5.89
N THR A 139 3.07 -12.66 6.30
CA THR A 139 4.32 -13.39 6.08
C THR A 139 4.99 -13.65 7.42
N GLU A 140 6.17 -14.23 7.41
CA GLU A 140 6.96 -14.37 8.63
C GLU A 140 7.33 -13.01 9.25
N HIS A 141 7.48 -11.97 8.41
CA HIS A 141 8.09 -10.71 8.81
C HIS A 141 7.13 -9.51 8.83
N ALA A 142 5.90 -9.65 8.32
CA ALA A 142 4.90 -8.59 8.35
C ALA A 142 3.47 -9.10 8.17
N PHE A 143 2.52 -8.37 8.75
CA PHE A 143 1.11 -8.39 8.40
C PHE A 143 0.76 -7.08 7.72
N ILE A 144 0.20 -7.14 6.50
CA ILE A 144 -0.11 -5.92 5.76
C ILE A 144 -1.61 -5.79 5.47
N TYR A 145 -2.04 -4.55 5.30
CA TYR A 145 -3.36 -4.21 4.77
C TYR A 145 -3.19 -3.53 3.40
N ASP A 146 -4.00 -3.94 2.44
CA ASP A 146 -3.92 -3.43 1.06
C ASP A 146 -5.30 -3.28 0.44
N ARG A 147 -5.43 -2.34 -0.50
CA ARG A 147 -6.65 -2.10 -1.30
C ARG A 147 -7.92 -1.97 -0.44
N ILE A 148 -7.83 -1.25 0.69
CA ILE A 148 -9.01 -0.96 1.50
C ILE A 148 -9.77 0.19 0.83
N VAL A 149 -10.97 -0.13 0.37
CA VAL A 149 -11.87 0.79 -0.33
C VAL A 149 -13.23 0.80 0.34
N THR A 150 -13.83 1.98 0.47
CA THR A 150 -15.22 2.15 0.89
C THR A 150 -15.91 3.05 -0.12
N ASP A 151 -17.08 2.60 -0.61
CA ASP A 151 -17.91 3.34 -1.54
C ASP A 151 -18.18 4.75 -0.99
N PRO A 152 -18.05 5.80 -1.80
CA PRO A 152 -18.28 7.19 -1.38
C PRO A 152 -19.63 7.40 -0.67
N ALA A 153 -20.72 6.78 -1.14
CA ALA A 153 -22.05 6.88 -0.55
C ALA A 153 -22.16 6.22 0.84
N HIS A 154 -21.21 5.36 1.19
CA HIS A 154 -21.18 4.63 2.46
C HIS A 154 -20.04 5.05 3.40
N ARG A 155 -19.31 6.12 3.06
CA ARG A 155 -18.25 6.66 3.93
C ARG A 155 -18.84 7.26 5.22
N ARG A 156 -17.96 7.44 6.23
CA ARG A 156 -18.29 8.00 7.55
C ARG A 156 -19.31 7.20 8.39
N ARG A 157 -19.58 5.96 8.00
CA ARG A 157 -20.48 5.03 8.72
C ARG A 157 -19.73 3.97 9.54
N GLY A 158 -18.42 4.14 9.77
CA GLY A 158 -17.62 3.21 10.57
C GLY A 158 -17.07 1.99 9.81
N LEU A 159 -17.39 1.82 8.52
CA LEU A 159 -17.02 0.63 7.72
C LEU A 159 -15.49 0.45 7.64
N GLY A 160 -14.71 1.52 7.51
CA GLY A 160 -13.24 1.42 7.48
C GLY A 160 -12.67 0.85 8.78
N ARG A 161 -13.23 1.20 9.95
CA ARG A 161 -12.83 0.65 11.24
C ARG A 161 -13.20 -0.83 11.38
N ALA A 162 -14.42 -1.18 10.98
CA ALA A 162 -14.89 -2.56 10.98
C ALA A 162 -14.05 -3.42 10.03
N MET A 163 -13.71 -2.91 8.83
CA MET A 163 -12.83 -3.56 7.86
C MET A 163 -11.47 -3.87 8.45
N MET A 164 -10.81 -2.89 9.08
CA MET A 164 -9.51 -3.08 9.74
C MET A 164 -9.59 -4.11 10.85
N SER A 165 -10.65 -4.07 11.66
CA SER A 165 -10.88 -5.05 12.73
C SER A 165 -11.07 -6.45 12.19
N LEU A 166 -11.85 -6.63 11.13
CA LEU A 166 -12.12 -7.94 10.54
C LEU A 166 -10.87 -8.53 9.89
N LEU A 167 -10.13 -7.73 9.12
CA LEU A 167 -8.86 -8.15 8.52
C LEU A 167 -7.83 -8.51 9.60
N GLY A 168 -7.71 -7.67 10.64
CA GLY A 168 -6.76 -7.89 11.73
C GLY A 168 -7.02 -9.15 12.56
N GLN A 169 -8.26 -9.66 12.59
CA GLN A 169 -8.58 -10.94 13.25
C GLN A 169 -7.92 -12.15 12.56
N ALA A 170 -7.55 -12.02 11.29
CA ALA A 170 -6.85 -13.06 10.57
C ALA A 170 -5.34 -13.14 10.89
N LYS A 171 -4.79 -12.13 11.59
CA LYS A 171 -3.38 -12.10 11.98
C LYS A 171 -3.07 -13.22 12.98
N GLN A 172 -2.15 -14.09 12.63
CA GLN A 172 -1.73 -15.23 13.46
C GLN A 172 -0.46 -14.91 14.25
N LYS A 173 0.51 -14.23 13.64
CA LYS A 173 1.80 -13.89 14.25
C LYS A 173 1.72 -12.56 14.99
N ARG A 174 1.53 -12.60 16.29
CA ARG A 174 1.35 -11.42 17.13
C ARG A 174 2.51 -10.42 17.07
N THR A 175 3.74 -10.90 16.88
CA THR A 175 4.97 -10.08 16.84
C THR A 175 5.24 -9.47 15.49
N ALA A 176 4.60 -9.94 14.41
CA ALA A 176 4.79 -9.38 13.08
C ALA A 176 4.26 -7.92 13.05
N PRO A 177 5.05 -6.95 12.56
CA PRO A 177 4.60 -5.57 12.44
C PRO A 177 3.41 -5.47 11.48
N GLU A 178 2.46 -4.61 11.81
CA GLU A 178 1.34 -4.27 10.93
C GLU A 178 1.71 -3.05 10.08
N LEU A 179 1.61 -3.18 8.77
CA LEU A 179 2.11 -2.17 7.82
C LEU A 179 1.07 -1.89 6.73
N LEU A 180 1.00 -0.62 6.31
CA LEU A 180 0.21 -0.20 5.15
C LEU A 180 0.79 1.06 4.49
N VAL A 181 0.37 1.32 3.26
CA VAL A 181 0.55 2.62 2.59
C VAL A 181 -0.84 3.21 2.32
N VAL A 182 -1.01 4.48 2.64
CA VAL A 182 -2.30 5.15 2.64
C VAL A 182 -2.23 6.53 1.99
N THR A 183 -3.34 6.97 1.40
CA THR A 183 -3.54 8.33 0.91
C THR A 183 -3.73 9.33 2.07
N PRO A 184 -3.61 10.66 1.84
CA PRO A 184 -3.87 11.67 2.86
C PRO A 184 -5.25 11.52 3.53
N ASP A 185 -6.29 11.24 2.74
CA ASP A 185 -7.66 11.07 3.26
C ASP A 185 -7.78 9.88 4.23
N GLY A 186 -7.09 8.78 3.94
CA GLY A 186 -7.08 7.60 4.78
C GLY A 186 -6.23 7.79 6.05
N ARG A 187 -5.18 8.59 5.99
CA ARG A 187 -4.23 8.80 7.09
C ARG A 187 -4.95 9.21 8.39
N ALA A 188 -5.88 10.15 8.32
CA ALA A 188 -6.64 10.60 9.49
C ALA A 188 -7.45 9.48 10.17
N LEU A 189 -7.94 8.49 9.40
CA LEU A 189 -8.60 7.32 9.95
C LEU A 189 -7.60 6.45 10.72
N TYR A 190 -6.45 6.16 10.13
CA TYR A 190 -5.46 5.26 10.72
C TYR A 190 -4.79 5.87 11.95
N GLU A 191 -4.50 7.17 11.96
CA GLU A 191 -4.00 7.88 13.14
C GLU A 191 -4.96 7.74 14.33
N ARG A 192 -6.29 7.85 14.10
CA ARG A 192 -7.31 7.61 15.14
C ARG A 192 -7.40 6.16 15.61
N LEU A 193 -6.88 5.22 14.82
CA LEU A 193 -6.74 3.81 15.19
C LEU A 193 -5.39 3.50 15.86
N GLY A 194 -4.58 4.52 16.14
CA GLY A 194 -3.27 4.39 16.80
C GLY A 194 -2.11 4.06 15.85
N TRP A 195 -2.31 4.15 14.54
CA TRP A 195 -1.26 3.98 13.55
C TRP A 195 -0.32 5.19 13.52
N GLN A 196 0.95 4.93 13.29
CA GLN A 196 1.97 5.97 13.20
C GLN A 196 2.54 6.05 11.78
N THR A 197 2.68 7.27 11.26
CA THR A 197 3.42 7.49 10.03
C THR A 197 4.90 7.28 10.29
N ILE A 198 5.51 6.33 9.58
CA ILE A 198 6.95 6.03 9.70
C ILE A 198 7.75 6.65 8.55
N SER A 199 7.11 6.97 7.42
CA SER A 199 7.72 7.73 6.33
C SER A 199 6.64 8.35 5.42
N PRO A 200 6.91 9.50 4.77
CA PRO A 200 6.24 9.83 3.52
C PRO A 200 6.51 8.72 2.49
N TYR A 201 5.60 8.53 1.55
CA TYR A 201 5.74 7.55 0.48
C TYR A 201 5.41 8.22 -0.84
N SER A 202 6.43 8.47 -1.63
CA SER A 202 6.33 9.22 -2.88
C SER A 202 6.43 8.29 -4.07
N THR A 203 5.70 8.58 -5.14
CA THR A 203 5.71 7.82 -6.39
C THR A 203 5.90 8.78 -7.54
N ALA A 204 6.69 8.37 -8.53
CA ALA A 204 6.84 9.06 -9.81
C ALA A 204 6.73 8.06 -10.96
N SER A 205 6.21 8.52 -12.10
CA SER A 205 6.22 7.81 -13.39
C SER A 205 6.38 8.79 -14.53
N ILE A 206 6.76 8.28 -15.69
CA ILE A 206 6.69 9.02 -16.95
C ILE A 206 5.26 8.86 -17.49
N PRO A 207 4.55 9.95 -17.79
CA PRO A 207 3.19 9.89 -18.29
C PRO A 207 3.14 9.24 -19.68
N ASP A 208 2.04 8.55 -19.96
CA ASP A 208 1.75 8.06 -21.31
C ASP A 208 1.57 9.27 -22.24
N ALA A 209 2.27 9.29 -23.35
CA ALA A 209 2.13 10.36 -24.36
C ALA A 209 0.77 10.31 -25.11
N ARG A 210 -0.12 9.36 -24.73
CA ARG A 210 -1.43 9.21 -25.35
C ARG A 210 -2.36 10.31 -24.82
N PRO A 211 -2.93 11.19 -25.68
CA PRO A 211 -3.92 12.15 -25.23
C PRO A 211 -5.11 11.42 -24.63
N PRO A 212 -5.77 11.98 -23.61
CA PRO A 212 -7.01 11.43 -23.10
C PRO A 212 -8.02 11.39 -24.25
N GLY A 213 -8.48 10.16 -24.59
CA GLY A 213 -9.54 9.93 -25.58
C GLY A 213 -10.90 10.39 -25.04
#